data_55e605a62e800d775c4cef7b6cf93e22
#
_entry.id   55e605a62e800d775c4cef7b6cf93e22
#
_cell.length_a   1.000
_cell.length_b   1.000
_cell.length_c   1.000
_cell.angle_alpha   90.00
_cell.angle_beta   90.00
_cell.angle_gamma   90.00
#
_symmetry.space_group_name_H-M   'P 1'
#
loop_
_entity.id
_entity.type
_entity.pdbx_description
1 polymer ?
#
loop_
_entity_poly.entity_id
_entity_poly.type
_entity_poly.pdbx_seq_one_letter_code
_entity_poly.pdbx_strand_id
1 'polypeptide(L)'
;QHHSSAASDVYKRQVFIPSLFGNSPNNRLNIAVIGVGGRGRANWSQVPQENIVAMCDVDQKRASRGFSKFPNAKKFKDFRVMFDKMSNEIDAVIISTPDHTHFAATMIAMELGKHVYVEKPLAHNVWELRTMKKAAKYYKIVSQMGNQGHTTEGLRLIKEWYDAGVLGDVKEVH
;
A
#
# COMPACT_ATOMS: atom_id res chain seq x y z
N GLN A 1 11.79 -16.85 -35.79
CA GLN A 1 11.34 -17.23 -34.44
C GLN A 1 11.58 -16.07 -33.50
N HIS A 2 10.57 -15.27 -33.24
CA HIS A 2 10.63 -14.18 -32.28
C HIS A 2 9.58 -14.44 -31.19
N HIS A 3 10.02 -14.95 -30.06
CA HIS A 3 9.31 -14.81 -28.79
C HIS A 3 9.97 -13.65 -28.02
N SER A 4 9.63 -12.42 -28.40
CA SER A 4 9.88 -11.26 -27.56
C SER A 4 8.77 -11.22 -26.53
N SER A 5 9.12 -11.42 -25.27
CA SER A 5 8.18 -11.54 -24.18
C SER A 5 7.51 -10.19 -23.90
N ALA A 6 6.18 -10.17 -23.94
CA ALA A 6 5.35 -9.03 -23.56
C ALA A 6 5.60 -8.53 -22.11
N ALA A 7 6.35 -9.28 -21.31
CA ALA A 7 6.75 -8.90 -19.96
C ALA A 7 7.80 -7.79 -19.91
N SER A 8 8.67 -7.68 -20.94
CA SER A 8 9.71 -6.64 -20.97
C SER A 8 9.17 -5.26 -21.31
N ASP A 9 8.06 -5.18 -22.02
CA ASP A 9 7.46 -3.91 -22.45
C ASP A 9 6.62 -3.24 -21.34
N VAL A 10 6.09 -4.02 -20.39
CA VAL A 10 5.35 -3.50 -19.24
C VAL A 10 6.28 -2.75 -18.28
N TYR A 11 7.49 -3.26 -18.08
CA TYR A 11 8.47 -2.59 -17.20
C TYR A 11 9.08 -1.31 -17.80
N LYS A 12 9.20 -1.22 -19.11
CA LYS A 12 9.74 -0.01 -19.77
C LYS A 12 8.79 1.19 -19.76
N ARG A 13 7.49 0.98 -19.52
CA ARG A 13 6.50 2.07 -19.42
C ARG A 13 6.34 2.67 -18.03
N GLN A 14 7.03 2.14 -17.03
CA GLN A 14 6.97 2.65 -15.65
C GLN A 14 8.20 3.47 -15.25
N VAL A 15 8.90 4.09 -16.19
CA VAL A 15 9.80 5.17 -15.83
C VAL A 15 8.95 6.41 -15.56
N PHE A 16 8.41 6.48 -14.37
CA PHE A 16 7.84 7.70 -13.85
C PHE A 16 9.03 8.66 -13.63
N ILE A 17 9.13 9.68 -14.47
CA ILE A 17 10.12 10.75 -14.29
C ILE A 17 9.42 11.85 -13.46
N PRO A 18 9.59 11.88 -12.13
CA PRO A 18 8.87 12.83 -11.26
C PRO A 18 9.24 14.29 -11.52
N SER A 19 10.35 14.50 -12.23
CA SER A 19 10.90 15.85 -12.51
C SER A 19 10.24 16.60 -13.65
N LEU A 20 9.41 15.94 -14.46
CA LEU A 20 8.70 16.59 -15.58
C LEU A 20 7.31 17.11 -15.21
N PHE A 21 6.74 16.60 -14.12
CA PHE A 21 5.49 17.11 -13.57
C PHE A 21 5.85 17.88 -12.31
N GLY A 22 6.00 19.19 -12.41
CA GLY A 22 6.18 20.05 -11.25
C GLY A 22 5.14 19.69 -10.18
N ASN A 23 5.48 19.89 -8.91
CA ASN A 23 4.60 19.66 -7.76
C ASN A 23 3.34 20.58 -7.84
N SER A 24 2.50 20.34 -8.85
CA SER A 24 1.21 21.00 -8.93
C SER A 24 0.35 20.47 -7.78
N PRO A 25 -0.32 21.34 -7.00
CA PRO A 25 -1.26 20.92 -5.98
C PRO A 25 -2.32 19.94 -6.50
N ASN A 26 -2.64 20.03 -7.80
CA ASN A 26 -3.62 19.18 -8.47
C ASN A 26 -3.11 17.74 -8.79
N ASN A 27 -1.82 17.46 -8.61
CA ASN A 27 -1.22 16.15 -8.86
C ASN A 27 -1.00 15.32 -7.59
N ARG A 28 -1.49 15.79 -6.43
CA ARG A 28 -1.40 15.07 -5.17
C ARG A 28 -2.59 14.14 -5.00
N LEU A 29 -2.32 12.94 -4.52
CA LEU A 29 -3.38 12.02 -4.12
C LEU A 29 -3.97 12.41 -2.77
N ASN A 30 -5.27 12.32 -2.65
CA ASN A 30 -5.98 12.41 -1.39
C ASN A 30 -6.03 11.03 -0.74
N ILE A 31 -5.24 10.83 0.31
CA ILE A 31 -5.04 9.53 0.94
C ILE A 31 -5.82 9.46 2.27
N ALA A 32 -6.56 8.37 2.45
CA ALA A 32 -7.08 7.97 3.74
C ALA A 32 -6.15 6.92 4.39
N VAL A 33 -6.02 6.97 5.72
CA VAL A 33 -5.21 6.02 6.49
C VAL A 33 -6.12 5.27 7.46
N ILE A 34 -6.16 3.95 7.37
CA ILE A 34 -6.87 3.04 8.27
C ILE A 34 -5.84 2.24 9.07
N GLY A 35 -5.85 2.41 10.41
CA GLY A 35 -4.78 1.96 11.29
C GLY A 35 -3.62 2.97 11.30
N VAL A 36 -3.76 4.03 12.09
CA VAL A 36 -2.87 5.21 12.10
C VAL A 36 -1.62 4.99 12.96
N GLY A 37 -1.78 4.22 14.03
CA GLY A 37 -0.71 3.94 14.99
C GLY A 37 0.28 2.88 14.51
N GLY A 38 1.36 2.66 15.28
CA GLY A 38 2.31 1.57 15.04
C GLY A 38 2.82 1.53 13.59
N ARG A 39 2.50 0.46 12.87
CA ARG A 39 2.92 0.26 11.47
C ARG A 39 2.33 1.32 10.54
N GLY A 40 1.10 1.74 10.76
CA GLY A 40 0.50 2.81 9.98
C GLY A 40 1.33 4.09 10.00
N ARG A 41 1.95 4.41 11.15
CA ARG A 41 2.87 5.55 11.24
C ARG A 41 4.05 5.42 10.28
N ALA A 42 4.66 4.24 10.20
CA ALA A 42 5.76 4.02 9.27
C ALA A 42 5.31 4.23 7.82
N ASN A 43 4.09 3.80 7.48
CA ASN A 43 3.58 3.90 6.12
C ASN A 43 3.19 5.32 5.73
N TRP A 44 2.36 6.01 6.51
CA TRP A 44 1.96 7.37 6.14
C TRP A 44 3.12 8.37 6.19
N SER A 45 4.19 8.08 6.92
CA SER A 45 5.38 8.94 6.92
C SER A 45 6.21 8.86 5.63
N GLN A 46 5.97 7.85 4.78
CA GLN A 46 6.67 7.68 3.50
C GLN A 46 6.01 8.41 2.33
N VAL A 47 4.86 9.04 2.55
CA VAL A 47 4.13 9.79 1.54
C VAL A 47 3.92 11.27 1.92
N PRO A 48 5.01 11.99 2.31
CA PRO A 48 4.91 13.36 2.83
C PRO A 48 4.45 14.38 1.77
N GLN A 49 4.54 14.02 0.49
CA GLN A 49 4.14 14.86 -0.64
C GLN A 49 2.64 14.79 -0.94
N GLU A 50 1.94 13.78 -0.41
CA GLU A 50 0.52 13.56 -0.69
C GLU A 50 -0.38 14.23 0.36
N ASN A 51 -1.66 14.34 0.07
CA ASN A 51 -2.65 14.89 0.98
C ASN A 51 -3.25 13.79 1.87
N ILE A 52 -2.97 13.81 3.16
CA ILE A 52 -3.70 12.95 4.11
C ILE A 52 -5.00 13.65 4.49
N VAL A 53 -6.12 13.19 3.92
CA VAL A 53 -7.44 13.81 4.09
C VAL A 53 -8.29 13.17 5.18
N ALA A 54 -8.05 11.90 5.48
CA ALA A 54 -8.78 11.17 6.51
C ALA A 54 -7.87 10.19 7.27
N MET A 55 -8.16 10.01 8.55
CA MET A 55 -7.48 9.04 9.42
C MET A 55 -8.50 8.28 10.25
N CYS A 56 -8.42 6.95 10.22
CA CYS A 56 -9.31 6.05 10.94
C CYS A 56 -8.50 5.13 11.86
N ASP A 57 -8.79 5.18 13.16
CA ASP A 57 -8.20 4.28 14.14
C ASP A 57 -9.15 4.14 15.35
N VAL A 58 -9.32 2.92 15.84
CA VAL A 58 -10.15 2.64 17.03
C VAL A 58 -9.46 3.11 18.31
N ASP A 59 -8.12 3.14 18.33
CA ASP A 59 -7.30 3.56 19.45
C ASP A 59 -6.78 4.99 19.28
N GLN A 60 -7.49 5.93 19.88
CA GLN A 60 -7.16 7.37 19.83
C GLN A 60 -5.76 7.67 20.40
N LYS A 61 -5.31 6.91 21.41
CA LYS A 61 -4.02 7.11 22.06
C LYS A 61 -2.88 6.67 21.12
N ARG A 62 -3.00 5.52 20.49
CA ARG A 62 -2.03 5.03 19.51
C ARG A 62 -1.97 5.90 18.26
N ALA A 63 -3.12 6.44 17.82
CA ALA A 63 -3.24 7.31 16.66
C ALA A 63 -2.80 8.77 16.91
N SER A 64 -2.61 9.17 18.16
CA SER A 64 -2.42 10.59 18.55
C SER A 64 -1.34 11.32 17.75
N ARG A 65 -0.21 10.66 17.46
CA ARG A 65 0.88 11.26 16.68
C ARG A 65 0.47 11.57 15.24
N GLY A 66 -0.30 10.68 14.60
CA GLY A 66 -0.84 10.93 13.26
C GLY A 66 -1.84 12.08 13.27
N PHE A 67 -2.75 12.07 14.24
CA PHE A 67 -3.75 13.12 14.41
C PHE A 67 -3.15 14.50 14.66
N SER A 68 -2.03 14.57 15.38
CA SER A 68 -1.31 15.82 15.60
C SER A 68 -0.52 16.26 14.36
N LYS A 69 0.04 15.31 13.61
CA LYS A 69 0.80 15.60 12.38
C LYS A 69 -0.10 16.13 11.26
N PHE A 70 -1.33 15.63 11.18
CA PHE A 70 -2.30 16.02 10.15
C PHE A 70 -3.60 16.58 10.81
N PRO A 71 -3.52 17.79 11.37
CA PRO A 71 -4.66 18.35 12.14
C PRO A 71 -5.91 18.56 11.27
N ASN A 72 -5.72 18.81 9.97
CA ASN A 72 -6.81 19.05 9.02
C ASN A 72 -7.45 17.75 8.51
N ALA A 73 -6.82 16.58 8.68
CA ALA A 73 -7.41 15.31 8.31
C ALA A 73 -8.61 14.99 9.19
N LYS A 74 -9.72 14.58 8.56
CA LYS A 74 -10.93 14.16 9.31
C LYS A 74 -10.63 12.84 10.05
N LYS A 75 -11.08 12.74 11.30
CA LYS A 75 -10.78 11.63 12.22
C LYS A 75 -11.98 10.73 12.40
N PHE A 76 -11.78 9.43 12.26
CA PHE A 76 -12.82 8.42 12.36
C PHE A 76 -12.39 7.28 13.29
N LYS A 77 -13.37 6.60 13.92
CA LYS A 77 -13.15 5.35 14.67
C LYS A 77 -13.52 4.13 13.83
N ASP A 78 -14.41 4.30 12.86
CA ASP A 78 -14.91 3.25 11.99
C ASP A 78 -14.69 3.64 10.53
N PHE A 79 -13.99 2.79 9.79
CA PHE A 79 -13.66 3.05 8.38
C PHE A 79 -14.89 3.02 7.47
N ARG A 80 -15.95 2.31 7.84
CA ARG A 80 -17.21 2.31 7.09
C ARG A 80 -17.84 3.70 7.10
N VAL A 81 -17.91 4.31 8.29
CA VAL A 81 -18.38 5.69 8.46
C VAL A 81 -17.48 6.68 7.72
N MET A 82 -16.17 6.43 7.68
CA MET A 82 -15.24 7.25 6.90
C MET A 82 -15.55 7.19 5.41
N PHE A 83 -15.74 6.01 4.86
CA PHE A 83 -16.09 5.84 3.45
C PHE A 83 -17.45 6.41 3.10
N ASP A 84 -18.47 6.21 3.94
CA ASP A 84 -19.82 6.80 3.74
C ASP A 84 -19.77 8.33 3.61
N LYS A 85 -18.89 8.97 4.41
CA LYS A 85 -18.82 10.43 4.46
C LYS A 85 -17.84 11.06 3.48
N MET A 86 -16.82 10.32 3.06
CA MET A 86 -15.67 10.90 2.38
C MET A 86 -15.24 10.15 1.11
N SER A 87 -15.99 9.15 0.66
CA SER A 87 -15.53 8.36 -0.51
C SER A 87 -15.20 9.24 -1.72
N ASN A 88 -15.94 10.30 -1.98
CA ASN A 88 -15.68 11.21 -3.10
C ASN A 88 -14.44 12.10 -2.94
N GLU A 89 -13.91 12.20 -1.73
CA GLU A 89 -12.71 13.01 -1.41
C GLU A 89 -11.44 12.17 -1.33
N ILE A 90 -11.52 10.84 -1.47
CA ILE A 90 -10.41 9.89 -1.30
C ILE A 90 -10.04 9.28 -2.64
N ASP A 91 -8.75 9.29 -2.99
CA ASP A 91 -8.20 8.62 -4.18
C ASP A 91 -7.58 7.28 -3.85
N ALA A 92 -6.88 7.20 -2.72
CA ALA A 92 -6.17 5.99 -2.29
C ALA A 92 -6.27 5.77 -0.78
N VAL A 93 -6.04 4.53 -0.35
CA VAL A 93 -6.15 4.13 1.06
C VAL A 93 -4.90 3.35 1.49
N ILE A 94 -4.30 3.74 2.62
CA ILE A 94 -3.28 2.97 3.32
C ILE A 94 -3.97 2.19 4.44
N ILE A 95 -3.87 0.85 4.41
CA ILE A 95 -4.48 -0.06 5.39
C ILE A 95 -3.38 -0.74 6.19
N SER A 96 -3.31 -0.46 7.49
CA SER A 96 -2.27 -0.94 8.41
C SER A 96 -2.88 -1.40 9.74
N THR A 97 -4.05 -1.99 9.66
CA THR A 97 -4.78 -2.58 10.78
C THR A 97 -4.24 -3.97 11.15
N PRO A 98 -4.75 -4.64 12.18
CA PRO A 98 -4.47 -6.06 12.39
C PRO A 98 -4.91 -6.93 11.20
N ASP A 99 -4.19 -8.02 10.99
CA ASP A 99 -4.27 -8.90 9.81
C ASP A 99 -5.70 -9.32 9.43
N HIS A 100 -6.52 -9.66 10.43
CA HIS A 100 -7.89 -10.13 10.24
C HIS A 100 -8.87 -9.07 9.74
N THR A 101 -8.48 -7.81 9.72
CA THR A 101 -9.34 -6.70 9.25
C THR A 101 -8.94 -6.16 7.87
N HIS A 102 -7.81 -6.61 7.33
CA HIS A 102 -7.32 -6.15 6.03
C HIS A 102 -8.34 -6.37 4.92
N PHE A 103 -8.92 -7.57 4.84
CA PHE A 103 -9.86 -7.94 3.80
C PHE A 103 -11.07 -6.99 3.75
N ALA A 104 -11.75 -6.79 4.88
CA ALA A 104 -12.98 -5.99 4.94
C ALA A 104 -12.75 -4.53 4.50
N ALA A 105 -11.70 -3.90 5.03
CA ALA A 105 -11.37 -2.52 4.68
C ALA A 105 -10.94 -2.39 3.21
N THR A 106 -10.17 -3.35 2.72
CA THR A 106 -9.68 -3.35 1.34
C THR A 106 -10.80 -3.56 0.33
N MET A 107 -11.72 -4.49 0.59
CA MET A 107 -12.84 -4.76 -0.31
C MET A 107 -13.73 -3.53 -0.47
N ILE A 108 -14.10 -2.87 0.63
CA ILE A 108 -14.89 -1.64 0.55
C ILE A 108 -14.15 -0.55 -0.24
N ALA A 109 -12.85 -0.37 0.02
CA ALA A 109 -12.05 0.60 -0.74
C ALA A 109 -12.05 0.30 -2.25
N MET A 110 -11.84 -0.97 -2.64
CA MET A 110 -11.84 -1.40 -4.04
C MET A 110 -13.20 -1.23 -4.71
N GLU A 111 -14.30 -1.59 -4.03
CA GLU A 111 -15.67 -1.41 -4.51
C GLU A 111 -16.01 0.06 -4.76
N LEU A 112 -15.46 0.96 -3.96
CA LEU A 112 -15.58 2.39 -4.13
C LEU A 112 -14.58 2.99 -5.13
N GLY A 113 -13.81 2.16 -5.84
CA GLY A 113 -12.86 2.59 -6.86
C GLY A 113 -11.57 3.20 -6.31
N LYS A 114 -11.21 2.92 -5.04
CA LYS A 114 -10.00 3.49 -4.41
C LYS A 114 -8.81 2.59 -4.59
N HIS A 115 -7.65 3.18 -4.92
CA HIS A 115 -6.37 2.48 -4.92
C HIS A 115 -5.97 2.10 -3.50
N VAL A 116 -5.23 1.00 -3.33
CA VAL A 116 -4.95 0.48 -1.99
C VAL A 116 -3.50 0.07 -1.80
N TYR A 117 -2.95 0.46 -0.65
CA TYR A 117 -1.76 -0.11 -0.08
C TYR A 117 -2.15 -0.85 1.21
N VAL A 118 -1.90 -2.15 1.27
CA VAL A 118 -2.33 -3.00 2.38
C VAL A 118 -1.12 -3.68 3.00
N GLU A 119 -0.98 -3.61 4.32
CA GLU A 119 0.10 -4.31 5.02
C GLU A 119 0.06 -5.82 4.83
N LYS A 120 1.21 -6.45 5.03
CA LYS A 120 1.33 -7.90 5.07
C LYS A 120 0.77 -8.45 6.41
N PRO A 121 0.19 -9.65 6.41
CA PRO A 121 -0.29 -10.42 5.27
C PRO A 121 -1.48 -9.74 4.62
N LEU A 122 -1.61 -9.88 3.31
CA LEU A 122 -2.63 -9.18 2.54
C LEU A 122 -4.05 -9.53 2.98
N ALA A 123 -4.27 -10.77 3.42
CA ALA A 123 -5.53 -11.27 3.93
C ALA A 123 -5.32 -12.41 4.94
N HIS A 124 -6.35 -12.75 5.69
CA HIS A 124 -6.31 -13.77 6.74
C HIS A 124 -6.36 -15.21 6.20
N ASN A 125 -6.93 -15.41 5.02
CA ASN A 125 -7.02 -16.71 4.38
C ASN A 125 -6.93 -16.64 2.85
N VAL A 126 -6.76 -17.81 2.21
CA VAL A 126 -6.54 -17.91 0.75
C VAL A 126 -7.77 -17.47 -0.05
N TRP A 127 -8.98 -17.70 0.45
CA TRP A 127 -10.20 -17.29 -0.24
C TRP A 127 -10.30 -15.75 -0.31
N GLU A 128 -10.06 -15.06 0.80
CA GLU A 128 -10.00 -13.61 0.85
C GLU A 128 -8.96 -13.05 -0.13
N LEU A 129 -7.77 -13.64 -0.13
CA LEU A 129 -6.67 -13.22 -1.01
C LEU A 129 -7.03 -13.36 -2.49
N ARG A 130 -7.64 -14.49 -2.86
CA ARG A 130 -8.11 -14.73 -4.23
C ARG A 130 -9.24 -13.78 -4.62
N THR A 131 -10.12 -13.46 -3.68
CA THR A 131 -11.22 -12.50 -3.87
C THR A 131 -10.66 -11.09 -4.10
N MET A 132 -9.74 -10.62 -3.28
CA MET A 132 -9.07 -9.34 -3.47
C MET A 132 -8.36 -9.24 -4.82
N LYS A 133 -7.66 -10.31 -5.24
CA LYS A 133 -7.01 -10.34 -6.56
C LYS A 133 -8.02 -10.19 -7.71
N LYS A 134 -9.17 -10.83 -7.61
CA LYS A 134 -10.27 -10.70 -8.60
C LYS A 134 -10.87 -9.29 -8.57
N ALA A 135 -11.12 -8.76 -7.38
CA ALA A 135 -11.68 -7.42 -7.17
C ALA A 135 -10.76 -6.34 -7.74
N ALA A 136 -9.45 -6.39 -7.47
CA ALA A 136 -8.48 -5.44 -8.01
C ALA A 136 -8.51 -5.39 -9.54
N LYS A 137 -8.64 -6.55 -10.19
CA LYS A 137 -8.78 -6.65 -11.65
C LYS A 137 -10.12 -6.11 -12.14
N TYR A 138 -11.22 -6.48 -11.47
CA TYR A 138 -12.59 -6.11 -11.85
C TYR A 138 -12.80 -4.60 -11.74
N TYR A 139 -12.40 -4.01 -10.60
CA TYR A 139 -12.53 -2.58 -10.35
C TYR A 139 -11.38 -1.74 -10.94
N LYS A 140 -10.40 -2.38 -11.62
CA LYS A 140 -9.22 -1.72 -12.22
C LYS A 140 -8.40 -0.92 -11.21
N ILE A 141 -8.21 -1.47 -10.01
CA ILE A 141 -7.53 -0.84 -8.90
C ILE A 141 -6.02 -1.11 -8.96
N VAL A 142 -5.23 -0.09 -8.72
CA VAL A 142 -3.82 -0.25 -8.39
C VAL A 142 -3.73 -0.69 -6.92
N SER A 143 -3.09 -1.83 -6.69
CA SER A 143 -2.95 -2.40 -5.35
C SER A 143 -1.52 -2.82 -5.07
N GLN A 144 -1.05 -2.57 -3.86
CA GLN A 144 0.28 -2.95 -3.40
C GLN A 144 0.21 -3.57 -2.01
N MET A 145 0.91 -4.68 -1.83
CA MET A 145 1.13 -5.26 -0.51
C MET A 145 2.38 -4.66 0.16
N GLY A 146 2.29 -4.39 1.45
CA GLY A 146 3.37 -3.87 2.27
C GLY A 146 4.36 -4.96 2.71
N ASN A 147 5.19 -5.44 1.79
CA ASN A 147 6.24 -6.42 2.04
C ASN A 147 7.64 -5.78 2.02
N GLN A 148 7.83 -4.72 2.80
CA GLN A 148 9.01 -3.85 2.77
C GLN A 148 10.34 -4.59 2.94
N GLY A 149 10.35 -5.76 3.61
CA GLY A 149 11.54 -6.59 3.75
C GLY A 149 12.20 -6.96 2.41
N HIS A 150 11.40 -7.11 1.34
CA HIS A 150 11.92 -7.44 0.02
C HIS A 150 12.70 -6.32 -0.68
N THR A 151 12.67 -5.11 -0.16
CA THR A 151 13.35 -3.95 -0.75
C THR A 151 14.60 -3.53 0.02
N THR A 152 15.00 -4.30 1.02
CA THR A 152 16.18 -4.00 1.82
C THR A 152 17.47 -4.29 1.05
N GLU A 153 18.49 -3.47 1.30
CA GLU A 153 19.83 -3.64 0.72
C GLU A 153 20.41 -5.03 1.03
N GLY A 154 20.19 -5.55 2.23
CA GLY A 154 20.65 -6.88 2.63
C GLY A 154 20.15 -8.01 1.72
N LEU A 155 18.88 -7.96 1.30
CA LEU A 155 18.35 -8.97 0.36
C LEU A 155 18.95 -8.84 -1.04
N ARG A 156 19.25 -7.61 -1.49
CA ARG A 156 19.92 -7.39 -2.77
C ARG A 156 21.33 -7.94 -2.73
N LEU A 157 22.08 -7.68 -1.66
CA LEU A 157 23.43 -8.22 -1.46
C LEU A 157 23.45 -9.75 -1.38
N ILE A 158 22.50 -10.36 -0.66
CA ILE A 158 22.37 -11.83 -0.61
C ILE A 158 22.15 -12.40 -2.02
N LYS A 159 21.26 -11.77 -2.81
CA LYS A 159 21.04 -12.21 -4.18
C LYS A 159 22.29 -12.07 -5.05
N GLU A 160 23.00 -10.96 -4.97
CA GLU A 160 24.27 -10.74 -5.69
C GLU A 160 25.32 -11.79 -5.32
N TRP A 161 25.46 -12.09 -4.03
CA TRP A 161 26.39 -13.12 -3.55
C TRP A 161 25.99 -14.53 -4.01
N TYR A 162 24.70 -14.82 -4.02
CA TYR A 162 24.19 -16.07 -4.54
C TYR A 162 24.51 -16.22 -6.04
N ASP A 163 24.16 -15.20 -6.84
CA ASP A 163 24.37 -15.21 -8.29
C ASP A 163 25.89 -15.25 -8.65
N ALA A 164 26.72 -14.64 -7.83
CA ALA A 164 28.19 -14.64 -8.00
C ALA A 164 28.86 -15.94 -7.48
N GLY A 165 28.09 -16.88 -6.92
CA GLY A 165 28.60 -18.12 -6.36
C GLY A 165 29.39 -17.96 -5.04
N VAL A 166 29.38 -16.78 -4.43
CA VAL A 166 30.11 -16.51 -3.17
C VAL A 166 29.62 -17.38 -2.02
N LEU A 167 28.32 -17.70 -2.02
CA LEU A 167 27.69 -18.56 -1.01
C LEU A 167 27.94 -20.06 -1.26
N GLY A 168 28.55 -20.41 -2.42
CA GLY A 168 28.69 -21.80 -2.84
C GLY A 168 27.33 -22.46 -3.12
N ASP A 169 27.34 -23.80 -3.12
CA ASP A 169 26.11 -24.59 -3.29
C ASP A 169 25.24 -24.54 -2.02
N VAL A 170 24.12 -23.88 -2.09
CA VAL A 170 23.13 -23.88 -0.98
C VAL A 170 22.51 -25.28 -0.89
N LYS A 171 22.75 -25.98 0.21
CA LYS A 171 22.29 -27.35 0.45
C LYS A 171 21.00 -27.37 1.26
N GLU A 172 20.83 -26.43 2.19
CA GLU A 172 19.71 -26.42 3.12
C GLU A 172 19.40 -25.01 3.60
N VAL A 173 18.13 -24.72 3.81
CA VAL A 173 17.64 -23.45 4.37
C VAL A 173 16.70 -23.76 5.53
N HIS A 174 16.98 -23.17 6.70
CA HIS A 174 16.16 -23.33 7.93
C HIS A 174 15.39 -22.07 8.27
#